data_3f2cc486305abbb4b4984a99df2969f4
#
_entry.id   3f2cc486305abbb4b4984a99df2969f4
#
_cell.length_a   1.000
_cell.length_b   1.000
_cell.length_c   1.000
_cell.angle_alpha   90.00
_cell.angle_beta   90.00
_cell.angle_gamma   90.00
#
_symmetry.space_group_name_H-M   'P 1'
#
loop_
_entity.id
_entity.type
_entity.pdbx_description
1 polymer ?
#
loop_
_entity_poly.entity_id
_entity_poly.type
_entity_poly.pdbx_seq_one_letter_code
_entity_poly.pdbx_strand_id
1 'polypeptide(L)'
;MNIKEYNLKFDTLADRLHTNCIIVHHSASDDVSAEEIHQWHLDQGWSGIGYHFVIRKYGTIERGRPINKIGAHAGSEANMDSIGICLAGNFVGREPEIEQIEALLSLIKYLEEYYGKKLTILRHCDVYSTACPGSKFPWPLPGLDEKADWKKALVSRALEEKLINEEHDPDDKADKWFVLAVCLNLLDRITEL
;
A
#
# COMPACT_ATOMS: atom_id res chain seq x y z
N MET A 1 0.79 -14.83 -5.46
CA MET A 1 1.35 -13.55 -5.94
C MET A 1 2.52 -13.83 -6.86
N ASN A 2 2.64 -13.14 -7.98
CA ASN A 2 3.79 -13.26 -8.88
C ASN A 2 4.76 -12.11 -8.60
N ILE A 3 5.98 -12.45 -8.15
CA ILE A 3 7.05 -11.49 -7.87
C ILE A 3 8.18 -11.80 -8.84
N LYS A 4 8.58 -10.80 -9.62
CA LYS A 4 9.70 -10.94 -10.57
C LYS A 4 11.01 -10.93 -9.78
N GLU A 5 11.79 -11.97 -9.96
CA GLU A 5 13.08 -12.16 -9.32
C GLU A 5 14.21 -11.70 -10.24
N TYR A 6 15.27 -11.14 -9.64
CA TYR A 6 16.53 -10.80 -10.30
C TYR A 6 17.71 -11.49 -9.62
N ASN A 7 18.77 -11.73 -10.34
CA ASN A 7 20.01 -12.26 -9.78
C ASN A 7 20.91 -11.10 -9.27
N LEU A 8 20.37 -10.33 -8.31
CA LEU A 8 21.10 -9.21 -7.71
C LEU A 8 22.20 -9.71 -6.78
N LYS A 9 23.37 -9.11 -6.88
CA LYS A 9 24.51 -9.47 -6.03
C LYS A 9 24.74 -8.38 -4.99
N PHE A 10 24.76 -8.79 -3.75
CA PHE A 10 24.96 -7.91 -2.60
C PHE A 10 26.31 -8.22 -1.94
N ASP A 11 26.91 -7.20 -1.33
CA ASP A 11 27.92 -7.41 -0.31
C ASP A 11 27.30 -8.00 0.96
N THR A 12 28.04 -8.05 2.06
CA THR A 12 27.55 -8.59 3.33
C THR A 12 26.32 -7.82 3.81
N LEU A 13 25.19 -8.54 4.00
CA LEU A 13 23.96 -8.03 4.55
C LEU A 13 23.65 -8.66 5.90
N ALA A 14 23.34 -7.85 6.91
CA ALA A 14 22.92 -8.32 8.21
C ALA A 14 21.49 -8.87 8.17
N ASP A 15 21.20 -9.88 8.98
CA ASP A 15 19.86 -10.45 9.13
C ASP A 15 18.95 -9.54 9.96
N ARG A 16 17.69 -9.39 9.52
CA ARG A 16 16.66 -8.71 10.28
C ARG A 16 15.97 -9.71 11.22
N LEU A 17 16.02 -9.41 12.52
CA LEU A 17 15.50 -10.30 13.56
C LEU A 17 13.96 -10.19 13.71
N HIS A 18 13.42 -9.00 13.48
CA HIS A 18 12.01 -8.70 13.65
C HIS A 18 11.50 -7.89 12.46
N THR A 19 10.21 -8.03 12.14
CA THR A 19 9.52 -7.22 11.14
C THR A 19 8.21 -6.74 11.74
N ASN A 20 8.10 -5.45 12.02
CA ASN A 20 6.93 -4.84 12.64
C ASN A 20 6.20 -3.88 11.73
N CYS A 21 6.86 -3.35 10.72
CA CYS A 21 6.26 -2.38 9.83
C CYS A 21 6.69 -2.54 8.36
N ILE A 22 5.92 -1.92 7.51
CA ILE A 22 6.22 -1.68 6.09
C ILE A 22 6.38 -0.17 5.93
N ILE A 23 7.46 0.26 5.28
CA ILE A 23 7.68 1.67 4.95
C ILE A 23 7.57 1.84 3.44
N VAL A 24 6.64 2.71 3.03
CA VAL A 24 6.36 2.99 1.63
C VAL A 24 7.17 4.18 1.14
N HIS A 25 7.76 4.03 -0.03
CA HIS A 25 8.60 5.00 -0.70
C HIS A 25 8.18 5.23 -2.13
N HIS A 26 8.67 6.31 -2.72
CA HIS A 26 8.78 6.46 -4.16
C HIS A 26 10.25 6.49 -4.58
N SER A 27 10.53 6.21 -5.86
CA SER A 27 11.88 6.30 -6.41
C SER A 27 12.32 7.74 -6.72
N ALA A 28 11.39 8.70 -6.72
CA ALA A 28 11.57 10.07 -7.17
C ALA A 28 12.12 10.18 -8.60
N SER A 29 11.85 9.20 -9.44
CA SER A 29 12.28 9.07 -10.84
C SER A 29 11.11 8.72 -11.76
N ASP A 30 11.38 8.38 -13.00
CA ASP A 30 10.43 7.71 -13.88
C ASP A 30 10.26 6.24 -13.50
N ASP A 31 9.60 5.44 -14.37
CA ASP A 31 9.43 4.02 -14.14
C ASP A 31 10.79 3.29 -14.19
N VAL A 32 11.24 2.77 -13.05
CA VAL A 32 12.57 2.21 -12.84
C VAL A 32 12.49 0.83 -12.18
N SER A 33 13.31 -0.11 -12.62
CA SER A 33 13.36 -1.47 -12.10
C SER A 33 14.17 -1.60 -10.81
N ALA A 34 13.96 -2.72 -10.11
CA ALA A 34 14.78 -3.08 -8.95
C ALA A 34 16.25 -3.25 -9.32
N GLU A 35 16.55 -3.72 -10.53
CA GLU A 35 17.91 -3.87 -11.04
C GLU A 35 18.59 -2.52 -11.28
N GLU A 36 17.88 -1.55 -11.85
CA GLU A 36 18.40 -0.19 -12.05
C GLU A 36 18.63 0.52 -10.71
N ILE A 37 17.69 0.44 -9.76
CA ILE A 37 17.87 1.00 -8.41
C ILE A 37 19.04 0.28 -7.70
N HIS A 38 19.20 -1.02 -7.92
CA HIS A 38 20.32 -1.77 -7.36
C HIS A 38 21.66 -1.21 -7.85
N GLN A 39 21.76 -0.94 -9.17
CA GLN A 39 22.98 -0.33 -9.74
C GLN A 39 23.20 1.08 -9.19
N TRP A 40 22.18 1.91 -9.08
CA TRP A 40 22.31 3.26 -8.50
C TRP A 40 22.86 3.24 -7.08
N HIS A 41 22.40 2.27 -6.26
CA HIS A 41 22.87 2.15 -4.89
C HIS A 41 24.31 1.59 -4.82
N LEU A 42 24.70 0.69 -5.71
CA LEU A 42 26.09 0.24 -5.84
C LEU A 42 27.02 1.40 -6.23
N ASP A 43 26.59 2.24 -7.19
CA ASP A 43 27.37 3.41 -7.64
C ASP A 43 27.55 4.45 -6.52
N GLN A 44 26.68 4.46 -5.52
CA GLN A 44 26.80 5.25 -4.30
C GLN A 44 27.66 4.58 -3.20
N GLY A 45 28.21 3.41 -3.48
CA GLY A 45 29.03 2.65 -2.51
C GLY A 45 28.21 1.86 -1.49
N TRP A 46 26.90 1.63 -1.75
CA TRP A 46 26.07 0.81 -0.88
C TRP A 46 26.20 -0.68 -1.26
N SER A 47 25.76 -1.57 -0.37
CA SER A 47 25.77 -3.01 -0.61
C SER A 47 24.70 -3.50 -1.62
N GLY A 48 24.17 -2.60 -2.45
CA GLY A 48 23.07 -2.84 -3.39
C GLY A 48 21.76 -2.23 -2.96
N ILE A 49 20.67 -2.53 -3.67
CA ILE A 49 19.33 -1.93 -3.44
C ILE A 49 18.93 -2.01 -1.96
N GLY A 50 18.46 -0.87 -1.42
CA GLY A 50 18.01 -0.76 -0.04
C GLY A 50 16.59 -1.26 0.20
N TYR A 51 15.75 -1.21 -0.83
CA TYR A 51 14.35 -1.63 -0.77
C TYR A 51 14.22 -3.15 -0.93
N HIS A 52 13.22 -3.75 -0.25
CA HIS A 52 12.94 -5.18 -0.36
C HIS A 52 12.09 -5.50 -1.59
N PHE A 53 11.27 -4.55 -2.01
CA PHE A 53 10.43 -4.66 -3.19
C PHE A 53 10.39 -3.34 -3.96
N VAL A 54 10.24 -3.47 -5.27
CA VAL A 54 9.93 -2.35 -6.16
C VAL A 54 8.63 -2.65 -6.89
N ILE A 55 7.74 -1.68 -6.96
CA ILE A 55 6.49 -1.77 -7.71
C ILE A 55 6.62 -0.84 -8.92
N ARG A 56 6.64 -1.43 -10.13
CA ARG A 56 6.73 -0.71 -11.40
C ARG A 56 5.42 0.02 -11.69
N LYS A 57 5.48 0.95 -12.63
CA LYS A 57 4.35 1.80 -13.04
C LYS A 57 3.05 1.04 -13.32
N TYR A 58 3.13 -0.14 -13.92
CA TYR A 58 1.96 -0.97 -14.26
C TYR A 58 1.76 -2.15 -13.29
N GLY A 59 2.14 -1.99 -12.04
CA GLY A 59 1.84 -2.94 -10.97
C GLY A 59 2.74 -4.18 -10.90
N THR A 60 3.76 -4.31 -11.77
CA THR A 60 4.72 -5.42 -11.65
C THR A 60 5.51 -5.28 -10.35
N ILE A 61 5.46 -6.30 -9.50
CA ILE A 61 6.22 -6.36 -8.26
C ILE A 61 7.55 -7.07 -8.53
N GLU A 62 8.64 -6.42 -8.17
CA GLU A 62 10.01 -6.91 -8.36
C GLU A 62 10.69 -7.10 -7.02
N ARG A 63 11.49 -8.19 -6.90
CA ARG A 63 12.32 -8.44 -5.72
C ARG A 63 13.54 -7.55 -5.76
N GLY A 64 13.78 -6.84 -4.66
CA GLY A 64 15.01 -6.12 -4.39
C GLY A 64 15.89 -6.87 -3.39
N ARG A 65 16.11 -6.27 -2.21
CA ARG A 65 16.88 -6.88 -1.12
C ARG A 65 16.17 -8.11 -0.57
N PRO A 66 16.90 -9.18 -0.19
CA PRO A 66 16.27 -10.36 0.40
C PRO A 66 15.44 -10.03 1.63
N ILE A 67 14.25 -10.65 1.72
CA ILE A 67 13.21 -10.27 2.68
C ILE A 67 13.62 -10.40 4.15
N ASN A 68 14.60 -11.27 4.45
CA ASN A 68 15.12 -11.50 5.80
C ASN A 68 16.29 -10.59 6.17
N LYS A 69 16.74 -9.69 5.29
CA LYS A 69 17.88 -8.80 5.53
C LYS A 69 17.41 -7.42 5.99
N ILE A 70 18.27 -6.74 6.78
CA ILE A 70 18.05 -5.35 7.16
C ILE A 70 18.06 -4.46 5.92
N GLY A 71 17.09 -3.59 5.79
CA GLY A 71 16.99 -2.64 4.67
C GLY A 71 18.05 -1.53 4.71
N ALA A 72 18.06 -0.71 3.66
CA ALA A 72 18.82 0.54 3.63
C ALA A 72 17.96 1.61 2.94
N HIS A 73 16.83 1.98 3.56
CA HIS A 73 15.80 2.82 2.91
C HIS A 73 15.19 3.91 3.81
N ALA A 74 15.29 3.81 5.14
CA ALA A 74 14.56 4.69 6.06
C ALA A 74 15.38 5.11 7.30
N GLY A 75 16.71 5.11 7.20
CA GLY A 75 17.61 5.38 8.34
C GLY A 75 17.85 4.15 9.22
N SER A 76 18.90 4.20 10.05
CA SER A 76 19.41 3.01 10.76
C SER A 76 18.34 2.35 11.66
N GLU A 77 17.60 3.14 12.43
CA GLU A 77 16.62 2.60 13.38
C GLU A 77 15.43 1.95 12.67
N ALA A 78 14.82 2.67 11.73
CA ALA A 78 13.64 2.17 11.01
C ALA A 78 13.96 0.98 10.08
N ASN A 79 15.19 0.88 9.58
CA ASN A 79 15.62 -0.27 8.76
C ASN A 79 15.67 -1.60 9.55
N MET A 80 15.84 -1.54 10.87
CA MET A 80 16.07 -2.73 11.72
C MET A 80 14.87 -3.65 11.81
N ASP A 81 13.65 -3.12 11.64
CA ASP A 81 12.42 -3.88 11.84
C ASP A 81 11.37 -3.67 10.74
N SER A 82 11.76 -3.10 9.60
CA SER A 82 10.85 -2.76 8.50
C SER A 82 11.16 -3.44 7.17
N ILE A 83 10.11 -3.61 6.38
CA ILE A 83 10.17 -3.89 4.95
C ILE A 83 10.05 -2.56 4.19
N GLY A 84 11.01 -2.23 3.34
CA GLY A 84 10.91 -1.09 2.43
C GLY A 84 10.28 -1.51 1.10
N ILE A 85 9.20 -0.82 0.70
CA ILE A 85 8.54 -0.98 -0.60
C ILE A 85 8.67 0.35 -1.35
N CYS A 86 9.28 0.33 -2.52
CA CYS A 86 9.46 1.50 -3.37
C CYS A 86 8.55 1.41 -4.60
N LEU A 87 7.68 2.39 -4.80
CA LEU A 87 6.92 2.55 -6.04
C LEU A 87 7.76 3.38 -7.03
N ALA A 88 7.94 2.87 -8.24
CA ALA A 88 8.64 3.59 -9.30
C ALA A 88 7.82 4.79 -9.75
N GLY A 89 8.35 6.00 -9.57
CA GLY A 89 7.67 7.24 -9.89
C GLY A 89 8.09 8.40 -8.99
N ASN A 90 7.64 9.61 -9.35
CA ASN A 90 7.81 10.81 -8.51
C ASN A 90 6.42 11.35 -8.15
N PHE A 91 5.98 11.06 -6.93
CA PHE A 91 4.64 11.44 -6.46
C PHE A 91 4.60 12.78 -5.69
N VAL A 92 5.60 13.62 -5.91
CA VAL A 92 5.49 15.03 -5.56
C VAL A 92 4.61 15.77 -6.58
N GLY A 93 4.76 15.45 -7.86
CA GLY A 93 4.08 16.15 -8.97
C GLY A 93 2.88 15.40 -9.58
N ARG A 94 2.78 14.07 -9.39
CA ARG A 94 1.71 13.23 -9.95
C ARG A 94 1.28 12.15 -8.96
N GLU A 95 0.10 11.62 -9.15
CA GLU A 95 -0.38 10.45 -8.41
C GLU A 95 0.27 9.15 -8.95
N PRO A 96 0.41 8.10 -8.13
CA PRO A 96 0.74 6.77 -8.62
C PRO A 96 -0.40 6.24 -9.53
N GLU A 97 -0.06 5.33 -10.44
CA GLU A 97 -1.08 4.63 -11.21
C GLU A 97 -1.90 3.70 -10.30
N ILE A 98 -3.14 3.44 -10.69
CA ILE A 98 -4.04 2.59 -9.88
C ILE A 98 -3.48 1.18 -9.70
N GLU A 99 -2.83 0.64 -10.73
CA GLU A 99 -2.20 -0.67 -10.71
C GLU A 99 -1.04 -0.75 -9.70
N GLN A 100 -0.36 0.38 -9.44
CA GLN A 100 0.68 0.45 -8.41
C GLN A 100 0.06 0.35 -7.01
N ILE A 101 -1.07 1.02 -6.79
CA ILE A 101 -1.78 0.97 -5.50
C ILE A 101 -2.37 -0.42 -5.27
N GLU A 102 -3.00 -1.03 -6.27
CA GLU A 102 -3.53 -2.39 -6.18
C GLU A 102 -2.42 -3.41 -5.90
N ALA A 103 -1.27 -3.28 -6.58
CA ALA A 103 -0.11 -4.12 -6.33
C ALA A 103 0.46 -3.93 -4.93
N LEU A 104 0.52 -2.68 -4.43
CA LEU A 104 0.95 -2.37 -3.06
C LEU A 104 0.04 -3.03 -2.02
N LEU A 105 -1.28 -2.89 -2.15
CA LEU A 105 -2.25 -3.50 -1.25
C LEU A 105 -2.15 -5.03 -1.25
N SER A 106 -2.01 -5.62 -2.44
CA SER A 106 -1.82 -7.06 -2.59
C SER A 106 -0.51 -7.55 -1.96
N LEU A 107 0.58 -6.76 -2.09
CA LEU A 107 1.88 -7.08 -1.49
C LEU A 107 1.83 -6.95 0.04
N ILE A 108 1.16 -5.94 0.57
CA ILE A 108 0.94 -5.77 2.02
C ILE A 108 0.24 -7.01 2.59
N LYS A 109 -0.88 -7.42 1.98
CA LYS A 109 -1.62 -8.61 2.39
C LYS A 109 -0.75 -9.87 2.35
N TYR A 110 0.01 -10.08 1.27
CA TYR A 110 0.94 -11.18 1.15
C TYR A 110 2.00 -11.18 2.27
N LEU A 111 2.55 -10.01 2.63
CA LEU A 111 3.54 -9.88 3.70
C LEU A 111 2.95 -10.14 5.08
N GLU A 112 1.73 -9.66 5.35
CA GLU A 112 1.03 -9.97 6.60
C GLU A 112 0.73 -11.48 6.75
N GLU A 113 0.32 -12.14 5.67
CA GLU A 113 0.16 -13.59 5.63
C GLU A 113 1.50 -14.31 5.85
N TYR A 114 2.57 -13.87 5.20
CA TYR A 114 3.91 -14.43 5.34
C TYR A 114 4.44 -14.34 6.78
N TYR A 115 4.21 -13.21 7.48
CA TYR A 115 4.64 -13.01 8.86
C TYR A 115 3.61 -13.49 9.90
N GLY A 116 2.42 -13.88 9.49
CA GLY A 116 1.33 -14.35 10.35
C GLY A 116 0.80 -13.26 11.31
N LYS A 117 0.95 -11.98 10.96
CA LYS A 117 0.51 -10.85 11.79
C LYS A 117 0.25 -9.59 10.94
N LYS A 118 -0.54 -8.68 11.48
CA LYS A 118 -0.68 -7.32 10.93
C LYS A 118 0.62 -6.55 11.07
N LEU A 119 0.96 -5.77 10.04
CA LEU A 119 2.13 -4.90 10.02
C LEU A 119 1.67 -3.44 10.02
N THR A 120 2.39 -2.60 10.78
CA THR A 120 2.13 -1.14 10.72
C THR A 120 2.62 -0.60 9.37
N ILE A 121 1.74 0.08 8.66
CA ILE A 121 2.10 0.70 7.38
C ILE A 121 2.44 2.16 7.61
N LEU A 122 3.61 2.57 7.17
CA LEU A 122 4.15 3.91 7.35
C LEU A 122 4.63 4.48 6.01
N ARG A 123 4.60 5.80 5.89
CA ARG A 123 5.33 6.51 4.82
C ARG A 123 6.76 6.80 5.27
N HIS A 124 7.66 6.97 4.34
CA HIS A 124 9.04 7.37 4.69
C HIS A 124 9.07 8.68 5.49
N CYS A 125 8.22 9.66 5.17
CA CYS A 125 8.13 10.92 5.91
C CYS A 125 7.59 10.78 7.34
N ASP A 126 7.01 9.65 7.71
CA ASP A 126 6.53 9.41 9.08
C ASP A 126 7.67 9.00 10.02
N VAL A 127 8.81 8.55 9.47
CA VAL A 127 9.98 8.06 10.21
C VAL A 127 11.27 8.84 9.92
N TYR A 128 11.30 9.64 8.88
CA TYR A 128 12.47 10.41 8.46
C TYR A 128 12.06 11.76 7.87
N SER A 129 12.90 12.79 8.04
CA SER A 129 12.64 14.13 7.47
C SER A 129 12.85 14.12 5.96
N THR A 130 11.79 13.87 5.19
CA THR A 130 11.80 13.76 3.72
C THR A 130 10.43 14.07 3.13
N ALA A 131 10.35 14.38 1.85
CA ALA A 131 9.10 14.50 1.12
C ALA A 131 8.56 13.15 0.60
N CYS A 132 9.33 12.06 0.72
CA CYS A 132 8.95 10.73 0.26
C CYS A 132 7.79 10.14 1.10
N PRO A 133 6.78 9.52 0.48
CA PRO A 133 6.62 9.14 -0.93
C PRO A 133 6.07 10.24 -1.84
N GLY A 134 5.89 11.48 -1.38
CA GLY A 134 5.40 12.60 -2.17
C GLY A 134 3.99 13.03 -1.79
N SER A 135 3.69 14.32 -2.00
CA SER A 135 2.42 14.95 -1.59
C SER A 135 1.20 14.49 -2.38
N LYS A 136 1.40 13.85 -3.54
CA LYS A 136 0.34 13.26 -4.36
C LYS A 136 0.16 11.77 -4.14
N PHE A 137 0.96 11.17 -3.26
CA PHE A 137 0.75 9.79 -2.85
C PHE A 137 -0.52 9.70 -1.98
N PRO A 138 -1.48 8.82 -2.30
CA PRO A 138 -2.73 8.72 -1.56
C PRO A 138 -2.46 8.21 -0.13
N TRP A 139 -2.88 9.00 0.85
CA TRP A 139 -2.73 8.62 2.25
C TRP A 139 -3.89 9.18 3.10
N PRO A 140 -4.54 8.36 3.94
CA PRO A 140 -4.28 6.92 4.15
C PRO A 140 -4.48 6.09 2.89
N LEU A 141 -3.80 4.93 2.82
CA LEU A 141 -3.95 4.05 1.66
C LEU A 141 -5.40 3.57 1.54
N PRO A 142 -6.04 3.73 0.38
CA PRO A 142 -7.39 3.21 0.17
C PRO A 142 -7.39 1.68 0.35
N GLY A 143 -8.41 1.16 1.03
CA GLY A 143 -8.56 -0.30 1.23
C GLY A 143 -7.75 -0.93 2.37
N LEU A 144 -6.93 -0.17 3.11
CA LEU A 144 -6.28 -0.68 4.32
C LEU A 144 -7.15 -0.55 5.57
N ASP A 145 -8.06 0.38 5.59
CA ASP A 145 -9.03 0.51 6.67
C ASP A 145 -10.25 -0.37 6.38
N GLU A 146 -10.23 -1.61 6.87
CA GLU A 146 -11.35 -2.55 6.73
C GLU A 146 -12.68 -1.97 7.26
N LYS A 147 -12.61 -1.00 8.20
CA LYS A 147 -13.80 -0.32 8.71
C LYS A 147 -14.35 0.71 7.71
N ALA A 148 -13.50 1.45 7.01
CA ALA A 148 -13.94 2.41 6.02
C ALA A 148 -14.44 1.72 4.74
N ASP A 149 -13.79 0.65 4.31
CA ASP A 149 -14.14 -0.08 3.09
C ASP A 149 -15.50 -0.80 3.19
N TRP A 150 -15.80 -1.46 4.31
CA TRP A 150 -17.09 -2.15 4.43
C TRP A 150 -18.28 -1.17 4.42
N LYS A 151 -18.11 0.04 4.97
CA LYS A 151 -19.15 1.07 4.95
C LYS A 151 -19.41 1.57 3.53
N LYS A 152 -18.34 1.85 2.77
CA LYS A 152 -18.48 2.22 1.35
C LYS A 152 -19.09 1.10 0.52
N ALA A 153 -18.65 -0.14 0.74
CA ALA A 153 -19.24 -1.30 0.09
C ALA A 153 -20.74 -1.45 0.41
N LEU A 154 -21.16 -1.15 1.64
CA LEU A 154 -22.57 -1.15 2.02
C LEU A 154 -23.35 -0.04 1.28
N VAL A 155 -22.81 1.18 1.19
CA VAL A 155 -23.45 2.28 0.45
C VAL A 155 -23.57 1.92 -1.03
N SER A 156 -22.50 1.43 -1.67
CA SER A 156 -22.51 1.00 -3.08
C SER A 156 -23.57 -0.09 -3.31
N ARG A 157 -23.59 -1.10 -2.44
CA ARG A 157 -24.59 -2.19 -2.53
C ARG A 157 -26.02 -1.68 -2.33
N ALA A 158 -26.23 -0.76 -1.41
CA ALA A 158 -27.55 -0.17 -1.18
C ALA A 158 -28.05 0.64 -2.40
N LEU A 159 -27.13 1.29 -3.14
CA LEU A 159 -27.44 1.96 -4.41
C LEU A 159 -27.77 0.94 -5.52
N GLU A 160 -26.94 -0.09 -5.69
CA GLU A 160 -27.17 -1.16 -6.67
C GLU A 160 -28.52 -1.86 -6.46
N GLU A 161 -28.82 -2.14 -5.20
CA GLU A 161 -30.09 -2.74 -4.77
C GLU A 161 -31.24 -1.71 -4.73
N LYS A 162 -31.02 -0.44 -5.09
CA LYS A 162 -32.01 0.64 -5.05
C LYS A 162 -32.68 0.82 -3.67
N LEU A 163 -31.97 0.52 -2.61
CA LEU A 163 -32.44 0.78 -1.24
C LEU A 163 -32.28 2.25 -0.86
N ILE A 164 -31.34 2.93 -1.50
CA ILE A 164 -31.11 4.38 -1.44
C ILE A 164 -31.02 4.92 -2.87
N ASN A 165 -31.30 6.21 -3.04
CA ASN A 165 -31.39 6.84 -4.37
C ASN A 165 -30.16 7.70 -4.70
N GLU A 166 -29.30 8.00 -3.72
CA GLU A 166 -28.11 8.82 -3.86
C GLU A 166 -27.00 8.29 -2.97
N GLU A 167 -25.77 8.64 -3.31
CA GLU A 167 -24.58 8.28 -2.53
C GLU A 167 -24.55 9.10 -1.24
N HIS A 168 -24.26 8.43 -0.12
CA HIS A 168 -24.09 9.04 1.20
C HIS A 168 -22.68 8.82 1.71
N ASP A 169 -22.15 9.80 2.46
CA ASP A 169 -20.93 9.58 3.21
C ASP A 169 -21.21 8.51 4.28
N PRO A 170 -20.48 7.39 4.29
CA PRO A 170 -20.70 6.30 5.23
C PRO A 170 -20.45 6.68 6.69
N ASP A 171 -19.84 7.83 6.96
CA ASP A 171 -19.59 8.35 8.30
C ASP A 171 -20.61 9.41 8.74
N ASP A 172 -21.53 9.84 7.86
CA ASP A 172 -22.61 10.71 8.20
C ASP A 172 -23.62 10.05 9.16
N LYS A 173 -24.19 10.87 10.03
CA LYS A 173 -25.27 10.42 10.91
C LYS A 173 -26.55 10.24 10.13
N ALA A 174 -27.02 9.02 10.00
CA ALA A 174 -28.34 8.74 9.49
C ALA A 174 -29.42 9.31 10.43
N ASP A 175 -30.34 10.12 9.90
CA ASP A 175 -31.49 10.54 10.66
C ASP A 175 -32.53 9.40 10.77
N LYS A 176 -33.52 9.60 11.66
CA LYS A 176 -34.54 8.57 11.90
C LYS A 176 -35.39 8.31 10.66
N TRP A 177 -35.61 9.33 9.84
CA TRP A 177 -36.45 9.23 8.65
C TRP A 177 -35.74 8.48 7.54
N PHE A 178 -34.46 8.71 7.37
CA PHE A 178 -33.64 7.96 6.43
C PHE A 178 -33.61 6.44 6.74
N VAL A 179 -33.41 6.09 8.01
CA VAL A 179 -33.42 4.68 8.45
C VAL A 179 -34.80 4.05 8.19
N LEU A 180 -35.89 4.77 8.52
CA LEU A 180 -37.25 4.28 8.28
C LEU A 180 -37.56 4.10 6.78
N ALA A 181 -37.09 5.01 5.92
CA ALA A 181 -37.27 4.92 4.48
C ALA A 181 -36.59 3.70 3.88
N VAL A 182 -35.34 3.44 4.30
CA VAL A 182 -34.56 2.23 3.87
C VAL A 182 -35.29 0.96 4.33
N CYS A 183 -35.77 0.93 5.58
CA CYS A 183 -36.48 -0.22 6.11
C CYS A 183 -37.82 -0.47 5.36
N LEU A 184 -38.55 0.58 5.01
CA LEU A 184 -39.83 0.46 4.25
C LEU A 184 -39.57 -0.03 2.83
N ASN A 185 -38.54 0.50 2.14
CA ASN A 185 -38.13 0.01 0.82
C ASN A 185 -37.77 -1.48 0.83
N LEU A 186 -37.16 -1.95 1.91
CA LEU A 186 -36.84 -3.37 2.10
C LEU A 186 -38.09 -4.22 2.31
N LEU A 187 -39.02 -3.74 3.11
CA LEU A 187 -40.30 -4.41 3.42
C LEU A 187 -41.14 -4.56 2.17
N ASP A 188 -41.30 -3.49 1.36
CA ASP A 188 -42.07 -3.52 0.12
C ASP A 188 -41.56 -4.60 -0.84
N ARG A 189 -40.26 -4.76 -0.96
CA ARG A 189 -39.62 -5.80 -1.81
C ARG A 189 -39.85 -7.22 -1.30
N ILE A 190 -39.85 -7.43 0.01
CA ILE A 190 -40.10 -8.74 0.61
C ILE A 190 -41.55 -9.16 0.42
N THR A 191 -42.48 -8.18 0.32
CA THR A 191 -43.92 -8.42 0.14
C THR A 191 -44.31 -8.57 -1.32
N GLU A 192 -43.46 -8.21 -2.29
CA GLU A 192 -43.64 -8.41 -3.72
C GLU A 192 -43.12 -9.74 -4.25
N LEU A 193 -42.45 -10.57 -3.36
CA LEU A 193 -42.00 -11.92 -3.64
C LEU A 193 -42.99 -12.98 -3.18
#